data_0a27a6bcc1e3baa16bf0f120a6519ff3
#
_entry.id   0a27a6bcc1e3baa16bf0f120a6519ff3
#
_cell.length_a   1.000
_cell.length_b   1.000
_cell.length_c   1.000
_cell.angle_alpha   90.00
_cell.angle_beta   90.00
_cell.angle_gamma   90.00
#
_symmetry.space_group_name_H-M   'P 1'
#
loop_
_entity.id
_entity.type
_entity.pdbx_description
1 polymer ?
#
loop_
_entity_poly.entity_id
_entity_poly.type
_entity_poly.pdbx_seq_one_letter_code
_entity_poly.pdbx_strand_id
1 'polypeptide(L)'
;MKTMGFIEALESVVVKNYANFSGRARRSEYWYFALANFIFGAVTGLMSVEIPEVMYLVWIVGVALLIPSLAVCVRRLHDIGKSGWWYLIGLIPYIGAIVLVVFFVKDSQPGENKWGANPKE
;
A
#
# COMPACT_ATOMS: atom_id res chain seq x y z
N MET A 1 -4.08 -1.08 -22.48
CA MET A 1 -3.88 -0.75 -21.06
C MET A 1 -4.33 -1.92 -20.18
N LYS A 2 -3.47 -2.34 -19.28
CA LYS A 2 -3.82 -3.42 -18.35
C LYS A 2 -4.67 -2.89 -17.21
N THR A 3 -5.61 -3.71 -16.73
CA THR A 3 -6.37 -3.40 -15.52
C THR A 3 -5.88 -4.31 -14.39
N MET A 4 -6.15 -3.90 -13.16
CA MET A 4 -5.81 -4.69 -11.99
C MET A 4 -7.03 -4.70 -11.06
N GLY A 5 -7.59 -5.89 -10.82
CA GLY A 5 -8.72 -6.05 -9.94
C GLY A 5 -8.33 -6.12 -8.48
N PHE A 6 -9.33 -6.18 -7.60
CA PHE A 6 -9.13 -6.19 -6.15
C PHE A 6 -8.29 -7.39 -5.69
N ILE A 7 -8.67 -8.59 -6.10
CA ILE A 7 -7.95 -9.81 -5.67
C ILE A 7 -6.54 -9.84 -6.26
N GLU A 8 -6.38 -9.41 -7.51
CA GLU A 8 -5.08 -9.35 -8.15
C GLU A 8 -4.15 -8.37 -7.42
N ALA A 9 -4.69 -7.24 -6.99
CA ALA A 9 -3.91 -6.26 -6.23
C ALA A 9 -3.44 -6.82 -4.89
N LEU A 10 -4.32 -7.51 -4.16
CA LEU A 10 -3.95 -8.14 -2.89
C LEU A 10 -2.89 -9.21 -3.09
N GLU A 11 -3.06 -10.04 -4.10
CA GLU A 11 -2.08 -11.07 -4.42
C GLU A 11 -0.72 -10.45 -4.76
N SER A 12 -0.71 -9.38 -5.52
CA SER A 12 0.52 -8.67 -5.88
C SER A 12 1.25 -8.16 -4.64
N VAL A 13 0.53 -7.52 -3.72
CA VAL A 13 1.14 -6.92 -2.52
C VAL A 13 1.58 -7.98 -1.52
N VAL A 14 0.72 -8.96 -1.24
CA VAL A 14 0.93 -9.87 -0.11
C VAL A 14 1.74 -11.10 -0.49
N VAL A 15 1.68 -11.53 -1.75
CA VAL A 15 2.35 -12.76 -2.20
C VAL A 15 3.51 -12.45 -3.13
N LYS A 16 3.22 -11.86 -4.28
CA LYS A 16 4.22 -11.71 -5.35
C LYS A 16 5.31 -10.70 -5.01
N ASN A 17 4.96 -9.65 -4.28
CA ASN A 17 5.88 -8.55 -3.94
C ASN A 17 5.98 -8.32 -2.45
N TYR A 18 5.83 -9.37 -1.65
CA TYR A 18 5.78 -9.26 -0.19
C TYR A 18 6.89 -8.39 0.39
N ALA A 19 8.12 -8.62 -0.01
CA ALA A 19 9.27 -7.86 0.45
C ALA A 19 10.01 -7.18 -0.70
N ASN A 20 9.29 -6.84 -1.78
CA ASN A 20 9.88 -6.20 -2.94
C ASN A 20 9.82 -4.68 -2.80
N PHE A 21 10.97 -4.08 -2.50
CA PHE A 21 11.12 -2.62 -2.39
C PHE A 21 11.61 -1.99 -3.69
N SER A 22 11.77 -2.79 -4.75
CA SER A 22 12.15 -2.34 -6.08
C SER A 22 10.93 -2.33 -6.98
N GLY A 23 11.00 -1.63 -8.10
CA GLY A 23 9.90 -1.61 -9.05
C GLY A 23 8.86 -0.56 -8.72
N ARG A 24 7.71 -0.68 -9.34
CA ARG A 24 6.64 0.33 -9.27
C ARG A 24 5.32 -0.33 -8.92
N ALA A 25 4.48 0.38 -8.16
CA ALA A 25 3.12 -0.04 -7.85
C ALA A 25 2.14 1.02 -8.36
N ARG A 26 1.12 0.57 -9.12
CA ARG A 26 0.10 1.46 -9.66
C ARG A 26 -0.90 1.84 -8.56
N ARG A 27 -1.73 2.89 -8.83
CA ARG A 27 -2.73 3.36 -7.87
C ARG A 27 -3.65 2.24 -7.37
N SER A 28 -4.15 1.42 -8.29
CA SER A 28 -5.10 0.35 -7.92
C SER A 28 -4.47 -0.68 -6.99
N GLU A 29 -3.21 -1.02 -7.17
CA GLU A 29 -2.52 -1.95 -6.28
C GLU A 29 -2.49 -1.43 -4.85
N TYR A 30 -2.10 -0.18 -4.66
CA TYR A 30 -2.02 0.43 -3.33
C TYR A 30 -3.41 0.61 -2.71
N TRP A 31 -4.34 1.22 -3.47
CA TRP A 31 -5.63 1.61 -2.89
C TRP A 31 -6.55 0.42 -2.64
N TYR A 32 -6.48 -0.64 -3.43
CA TYR A 32 -7.20 -1.88 -3.11
C TYR A 32 -6.64 -2.52 -1.86
N PHE A 33 -5.33 -2.50 -1.68
CA PHE A 33 -4.72 -2.99 -0.45
C PHE A 33 -5.16 -2.15 0.76
N ALA A 34 -5.17 -0.83 0.61
CA ALA A 34 -5.65 0.08 1.65
C ALA A 34 -7.12 -0.17 1.99
N LEU A 35 -7.95 -0.42 0.96
CA LEU A 35 -9.37 -0.73 1.16
C LEU A 35 -9.54 -2.04 1.94
N ALA A 36 -8.77 -3.06 1.58
CA ALA A 36 -8.82 -4.34 2.28
C ALA A 36 -8.44 -4.19 3.75
N ASN A 37 -7.41 -3.40 4.04
CA ASN A 37 -7.02 -3.12 5.42
C ASN A 37 -8.09 -2.35 6.18
N PHE A 38 -8.73 -1.39 5.51
CA PHE A 38 -9.82 -0.63 6.13
C PHE A 38 -11.01 -1.54 6.48
N ILE A 39 -11.40 -2.42 5.56
CA ILE A 39 -12.51 -3.36 5.79
C ILE A 39 -12.16 -4.30 6.93
N PHE A 40 -10.95 -4.87 6.92
CA PHE A 40 -10.48 -5.75 8.00
C PHE A 40 -10.51 -5.03 9.35
N GLY A 41 -10.02 -3.81 9.41
CA GLY A 41 -10.01 -3.01 10.63
C GLY A 41 -11.40 -2.68 11.12
N ALA A 42 -12.33 -2.34 10.22
CA ALA A 42 -13.71 -2.03 10.59
C ALA A 42 -14.42 -3.27 11.14
N VAL A 43 -14.30 -4.40 10.46
CA VAL A 43 -14.94 -5.64 10.89
C VAL A 43 -14.39 -6.11 12.23
N THR A 44 -13.06 -6.15 12.38
CA THR A 44 -12.44 -6.60 13.63
C THR A 44 -12.68 -5.63 14.76
N GLY A 45 -12.73 -4.32 14.46
CA GLY A 45 -13.05 -3.31 15.46
C GLY A 45 -14.45 -3.49 16.03
N LEU A 46 -15.45 -3.75 15.18
CA LEU A 46 -16.80 -4.03 15.61
C LEU A 46 -16.87 -5.34 16.42
N MET A 47 -16.19 -6.37 15.97
CA MET A 47 -16.15 -7.65 16.68
C MET A 47 -15.49 -7.54 18.05
N SER A 48 -14.52 -6.65 18.21
CA SER A 48 -13.79 -6.50 19.46
C SER A 48 -14.65 -6.01 20.62
N VAL A 49 -15.81 -5.42 20.33
CA VAL A 49 -16.75 -4.97 21.36
C VAL A 49 -17.26 -6.16 22.18
N GLU A 50 -17.58 -7.26 21.52
CA GLU A 50 -18.09 -8.46 22.19
C GLU A 50 -17.04 -9.56 22.32
N ILE A 51 -16.05 -9.58 21.43
CA ILE A 51 -14.98 -10.57 21.42
C ILE A 51 -13.64 -9.81 21.46
N PRO A 52 -13.22 -9.33 22.65
CA PRO A 52 -11.97 -8.54 22.74
C PRO A 52 -10.73 -9.30 22.24
N GLU A 53 -10.76 -10.64 22.29
CA GLU A 53 -9.65 -11.49 21.86
C GLU A 53 -9.34 -11.35 20.38
N VAL A 54 -10.29 -10.82 19.57
CA VAL A 54 -10.04 -10.60 18.14
C VAL A 54 -8.88 -9.61 17.91
N MET A 55 -8.55 -8.79 18.92
CA MET A 55 -7.43 -7.87 18.82
C MET A 55 -6.08 -8.59 18.72
N TYR A 56 -5.96 -9.80 19.24
CA TYR A 56 -4.75 -10.60 19.05
C TYR A 56 -4.55 -10.91 17.55
N LEU A 57 -5.66 -11.23 16.86
CA LEU A 57 -5.60 -11.45 15.41
C LEU A 57 -5.15 -10.20 14.67
N VAL A 58 -5.67 -9.02 15.08
CA VAL A 58 -5.27 -7.72 14.48
C VAL A 58 -3.77 -7.50 14.62
N TRP A 59 -3.21 -7.78 15.81
CA TRP A 59 -1.77 -7.64 16.04
C TRP A 59 -0.96 -8.59 15.17
N ILE A 60 -1.37 -9.87 15.10
CA ILE A 60 -0.68 -10.87 14.28
C ILE A 60 -0.68 -10.47 12.82
N VAL A 61 -1.84 -10.08 12.29
CA VAL A 61 -1.96 -9.65 10.89
C VAL A 61 -1.16 -8.37 10.66
N GLY A 62 -1.20 -7.43 11.61
CA GLY A 62 -0.44 -6.19 11.50
C GLY A 62 1.07 -6.43 11.38
N VAL A 63 1.61 -7.33 12.19
CA VAL A 63 3.02 -7.70 12.11
C VAL A 63 3.33 -8.39 10.77
N ALA A 64 2.45 -9.31 10.36
CA ALA A 64 2.64 -10.04 9.10
C ALA A 64 2.59 -9.11 7.88
N LEU A 65 1.79 -8.05 7.94
CA LEU A 65 1.63 -7.11 6.82
C LEU A 65 2.56 -5.90 6.90
N LEU A 66 3.40 -5.79 7.94
CA LEU A 66 4.29 -4.63 8.08
C LEU A 66 5.21 -4.49 6.87
N ILE A 67 5.89 -5.57 6.49
CA ILE A 67 6.83 -5.55 5.37
C ILE A 67 6.12 -5.29 4.02
N PRO A 68 5.04 -6.00 3.66
CA PRO A 68 4.36 -5.68 2.40
C PRO A 68 3.74 -4.29 2.37
N SER A 69 3.31 -3.76 3.52
CA SER A 69 2.79 -2.39 3.58
C SER A 69 3.88 -1.37 3.26
N LEU A 70 5.06 -1.52 3.83
CA LEU A 70 6.20 -0.65 3.52
C LEU A 70 6.63 -0.83 2.06
N ALA A 71 6.68 -2.06 1.59
CA ALA A 71 7.10 -2.36 0.23
C ALA A 71 6.18 -1.72 -0.81
N VAL A 72 4.86 -1.81 -0.63
CA VAL A 72 3.92 -1.22 -1.59
C VAL A 72 3.98 0.31 -1.54
N CYS A 73 4.19 0.91 -0.36
CA CYS A 73 4.34 2.36 -0.25
C CYS A 73 5.59 2.84 -1.00
N VAL A 74 6.71 2.15 -0.84
CA VAL A 74 7.95 2.49 -1.53
C VAL A 74 7.77 2.35 -3.04
N ARG A 75 7.18 1.23 -3.49
CA ARG A 75 6.92 1.01 -4.92
C ARG A 75 5.92 2.02 -5.48
N ARG A 76 4.98 2.48 -4.66
CA ARG A 76 4.02 3.51 -5.08
C ARG A 76 4.71 4.85 -5.31
N LEU A 77 5.67 5.21 -4.46
CA LEU A 77 6.48 6.41 -4.66
C LEU A 77 7.34 6.30 -5.92
N HIS A 78 7.91 5.12 -6.18
CA HIS A 78 8.66 4.88 -7.41
C HIS A 78 7.79 5.09 -8.65
N ASP A 79 6.51 4.72 -8.57
CA ASP A 79 5.58 4.82 -9.70
C ASP A 79 5.32 6.26 -10.12
N ILE A 80 5.48 7.21 -9.22
CA ILE A 80 5.36 8.64 -9.54
C ILE A 80 6.73 9.33 -9.67
N GLY A 81 7.79 8.55 -9.79
CA GLY A 81 9.14 9.07 -10.02
C GLY A 81 9.86 9.59 -8.78
N LYS A 82 9.45 9.14 -7.60
CA LYS A 82 10.05 9.59 -6.34
C LYS A 82 10.75 8.44 -5.62
N SER A 83 11.82 8.78 -4.88
CA SER A 83 12.53 7.83 -4.02
C SER A 83 11.63 7.37 -2.87
N GLY A 84 11.83 6.14 -2.40
CA GLY A 84 11.12 5.62 -1.23
C GLY A 84 11.37 6.42 0.04
N TRP A 85 12.47 7.15 0.11
CA TRP A 85 12.77 8.00 1.26
C TRP A 85 11.73 9.10 1.48
N TRP A 86 10.97 9.48 0.46
CA TRP A 86 9.86 10.43 0.60
C TRP A 86 8.80 9.95 1.58
N TYR A 87 8.74 8.64 1.86
CA TYR A 87 7.80 8.12 2.84
C TYR A 87 8.04 8.68 4.24
N LEU A 88 9.27 9.08 4.55
CA LEU A 88 9.62 9.66 5.85
C LEU A 88 8.94 11.00 6.09
N ILE A 89 8.40 11.66 5.06
CA ILE A 89 7.63 12.90 5.25
C ILE A 89 6.41 12.66 6.14
N GLY A 90 5.92 11.41 6.20
CA GLY A 90 4.81 11.03 7.08
C GLY A 90 5.11 11.20 8.56
N LEU A 91 6.38 11.40 8.93
CA LEU A 91 6.76 11.68 10.32
C LEU A 91 6.38 13.11 10.73
N ILE A 92 6.09 14.00 9.78
CA ILE A 92 5.60 15.35 10.07
C ILE A 92 4.09 15.23 10.33
N PRO A 93 3.62 15.55 11.55
CA PRO A 93 2.19 15.39 11.89
C PRO A 93 1.29 16.18 10.94
N TYR A 94 0.20 15.57 10.52
CA TYR A 94 -0.84 16.12 9.65
C TYR A 94 -0.35 16.47 8.25
N ILE A 95 0.64 17.36 8.13
CA ILE A 95 1.17 17.83 6.85
C ILE A 95 1.76 16.67 6.06
N GLY A 96 2.54 15.81 6.72
CA GLY A 96 3.16 14.66 6.07
C GLY A 96 2.12 13.67 5.54
N ALA A 97 1.08 13.40 6.32
CA ALA A 97 0.00 12.51 5.90
C ALA A 97 -0.73 13.06 4.67
N ILE A 98 -1.00 14.36 4.64
CA ILE A 98 -1.67 15.02 3.52
C ILE A 98 -0.80 14.92 2.26
N VAL A 99 0.50 15.17 2.39
CA VAL A 99 1.42 15.11 1.25
C VAL A 99 1.49 13.68 0.71
N LEU A 100 1.56 12.67 1.58
CA LEU A 100 1.60 11.28 1.15
C LEU A 100 0.32 10.87 0.43
N VAL A 101 -0.86 11.30 0.93
CA VAL A 101 -2.12 11.02 0.25
C VAL A 101 -2.12 11.62 -1.15
N VAL A 102 -1.65 12.86 -1.28
CA VAL A 102 -1.54 13.53 -2.59
C VAL A 102 -0.63 12.72 -3.53
N PHE A 103 0.51 12.25 -3.04
CA PHE A 103 1.41 11.43 -3.85
C PHE A 103 0.74 10.12 -4.27
N PHE A 104 0.02 9.47 -3.36
CA PHE A 104 -0.56 8.14 -3.61
C PHE A 104 -1.77 8.18 -4.53
N VAL A 105 -2.44 9.32 -4.68
CA VAL A 105 -3.55 9.45 -5.64
C VAL A 105 -3.09 9.86 -7.04
N LYS A 106 -1.82 10.24 -7.21
CA LYS A 106 -1.29 10.57 -8.54
C LYS A 106 -1.25 9.34 -9.42
N ASP A 107 -1.48 9.53 -10.71
CA ASP A 107 -1.37 8.44 -11.66
C ASP A 107 0.09 8.05 -11.89
N SER A 108 0.29 6.86 -12.45
CA SER A 108 1.63 6.36 -12.79
C SER A 108 2.35 7.33 -13.71
N GLN A 109 3.63 7.54 -13.44
CA GLN A 109 4.47 8.35 -14.33
C GLN A 109 4.53 7.67 -15.70
N PRO A 110 4.28 8.43 -16.79
CA PRO A 110 4.29 7.84 -18.12
C PRO A 110 5.64 7.21 -18.49
N GLY A 111 5.60 6.13 -19.23
CA GLY A 111 6.79 5.45 -19.72
C GLY A 111 7.61 4.78 -18.64
N GLU A 112 8.79 4.35 -19.03
CA GLU A 112 9.74 3.73 -18.12
C GLU A 112 10.47 4.79 -17.31
N ASN A 113 10.73 4.51 -16.03
CA ASN A 113 11.61 5.33 -15.22
C ASN A 113 12.71 4.44 -14.62
N LYS A 114 13.56 4.99 -13.74
CA LYS A 114 14.69 4.22 -13.20
C LYS A 114 14.29 3.03 -12.33
N TRP A 115 13.02 2.90 -11.97
CA TRP A 115 12.51 1.75 -11.20
C TRP A 115 11.75 0.74 -12.05
N GLY A 116 11.64 0.97 -13.35
CA GLY A 116 11.08 0.02 -14.28
C GLY A 116 10.00 0.58 -15.19
N ALA A 117 9.34 -0.32 -15.89
CA ALA A 117 8.28 0.01 -16.83
C ALA A 117 7.02 0.48 -16.11
N ASN A 118 6.21 1.28 -16.81
CA ASN A 118 4.92 1.70 -16.30
C ASN A 118 4.02 0.48 -16.09
N PRO A 119 3.55 0.21 -14.86
CA PRO A 119 2.74 -0.98 -14.58
C PRO A 119 1.38 -0.98 -15.25
N LYS A 120 0.96 0.14 -15.83
CA LYS A 120 -0.31 0.26 -16.55
C LYS A 120 -0.16 -0.03 -18.05
N GLU A 121 1.05 -0.22 -18.53
CA GLU A 121 1.33 -0.52 -19.93
C GLU A 121 1.77 -1.97 -20.13
#